data_452d98ae6c14ddbbc23c442662e124c0
#
_entry.id   452d98ae6c14ddbbc23c442662e124c0
#
_cell.length_a   1.000
_cell.length_b   1.000
_cell.length_c   1.000
_cell.angle_alpha   90.00
_cell.angle_beta   90.00
_cell.angle_gamma   90.00
#
_symmetry.space_group_name_H-M   'P 1'
#
loop_
_entity.id
_entity.type
_entity.pdbx_description
1 polymer ?
#
loop_
_entity_poly.entity_id
_entity_poly.type
_entity_poly.pdbx_seq_one_letter_code
_entity_poly.pdbx_strand_id
1 'polypeptide(L)'
;METAQFVRKSEWEWTLPASGEMKVPVVIYASEELLRAMDEKVREQAVNVAMLPGIQRASFAMPDAHWGYGFPIGGVAAFDADEGGVVSAGGVGFDISCGVRTLRTGLTRNEIGLALKPLADELSRAIPAGVGSTGRLHLSLPEMDRMLTMGARWAVKEGYGTESDLEHSEERGCMDGAEPDQVSEQAKRRQQDEMGTLGSGNHYLEVQEVKEIFDESIARIYGLRQGDIVVSIHCGSRGLGHQIGTDFLKKMVIAASRHGLVLPERELACAPIHSAMGSQYLGAMRAGINCALANRQILTYLTRKAFGTVFPGADLTLLYDVSHNTCKVEEHFVEGERKRLYVHRKGATRAFGPGHPEVPLAWREAGQPVLIGGSMGTCSYILAGTLESEGLAFSSAVHGAGRAMSRHQALHHWQGRQVVNDLAGRGILIRCRSMRGVAEEAPFAYKDVSAVVDAADAAGLARKIAKLAPVICVKG
;
A
#
# COMPACT_ATOMS: atom_id res chain seq x y z
N MET A 1 -2.90 24.14 1.21
CA MET A 1 -2.73 24.27 2.68
C MET A 1 -1.92 25.54 2.98
N GLU A 2 -2.27 26.30 4.02
CA GLU A 2 -1.54 27.50 4.41
C GLU A 2 -0.30 27.15 5.24
N THR A 3 0.88 27.54 4.77
CA THR A 3 2.17 27.22 5.42
C THR A 3 2.43 28.01 6.71
N ALA A 4 1.80 29.18 6.87
CA ALA A 4 2.02 30.07 8.01
C ALA A 4 1.64 29.47 9.39
N GLN A 5 0.84 28.41 9.40
CA GLN A 5 0.43 27.71 10.62
C GLN A 5 1.47 26.67 11.10
N PHE A 6 2.45 26.36 10.26
CA PHE A 6 3.47 25.36 10.54
C PHE A 6 4.81 26.01 10.90
N VAL A 7 5.52 25.36 11.82
CA VAL A 7 6.94 25.62 12.06
C VAL A 7 7.74 24.79 11.09
N ARG A 8 8.48 25.41 10.20
CA ARG A 8 9.40 24.72 9.29
C ARG A 8 10.64 24.26 10.07
N LYS A 9 10.82 22.96 10.20
CA LYS A 9 11.97 22.35 10.89
C LYS A 9 13.16 22.11 9.96
N SER A 10 12.85 21.77 8.70
CA SER A 10 13.84 21.63 7.62
C SER A 10 13.20 22.04 6.29
N GLU A 11 13.90 21.84 5.19
CA GLU A 11 13.34 22.05 3.85
C GLU A 11 12.18 21.08 3.55
N TRP A 12 12.14 19.92 4.24
CA TRP A 12 11.23 18.82 3.99
C TRP A 12 10.34 18.44 5.18
N GLU A 13 10.46 19.15 6.32
CA GLU A 13 9.70 18.82 7.53
C GLU A 13 8.97 20.07 8.07
N TRP A 14 7.67 19.90 8.27
CA TRP A 14 6.75 20.93 8.74
C TRP A 14 5.99 20.43 9.96
N THR A 15 6.08 21.14 11.07
CA THR A 15 5.46 20.76 12.34
C THR A 15 4.36 21.76 12.71
N LEU A 16 3.16 21.26 12.95
CA LEU A 16 2.11 22.00 13.65
C LEU A 16 2.18 21.63 15.14
N PRO A 17 2.57 22.57 16.02
CA PRO A 17 2.68 22.31 17.45
C PRO A 17 1.34 21.84 18.05
N ALA A 18 1.42 20.94 19.05
CA ALA A 18 0.23 20.51 19.75
C ALA A 18 -0.50 21.69 20.39
N SER A 19 -1.82 21.74 20.24
CA SER A 19 -2.69 22.78 20.79
C SER A 19 -4.09 22.23 21.04
N GLY A 20 -4.83 22.87 21.94
CA GLY A 20 -6.19 22.42 22.29
C GLY A 20 -6.20 21.00 22.86
N GLU A 21 -6.94 20.09 22.23
CA GLU A 21 -7.08 18.70 22.64
C GLU A 21 -6.02 17.74 22.08
N MET A 22 -5.11 18.26 21.23
CA MET A 22 -4.03 17.45 20.67
C MET A 22 -3.10 16.92 21.77
N LYS A 23 -2.77 15.63 21.71
CA LYS A 23 -1.85 14.97 22.63
C LYS A 23 -0.40 15.06 22.15
N VAL A 24 -0.22 15.12 20.83
CA VAL A 24 1.07 15.20 20.14
C VAL A 24 1.00 16.22 19.01
N PRO A 25 2.13 16.70 18.48
CA PRO A 25 2.15 17.55 17.29
C PRO A 25 1.73 16.79 16.03
N VAL A 26 1.42 17.53 14.96
CA VAL A 26 1.36 17.01 13.60
C VAL A 26 2.68 17.28 12.90
N VAL A 27 3.24 16.27 12.23
CA VAL A 27 4.43 16.41 11.39
C VAL A 27 4.09 16.02 9.96
N ILE A 28 4.36 16.93 9.00
CA ILE A 28 4.16 16.69 7.57
C ILE A 28 5.51 16.71 6.88
N TYR A 29 5.82 15.65 6.15
CA TYR A 29 6.99 15.58 5.27
C TYR A 29 6.60 16.00 3.86
N ALA A 30 7.14 17.10 3.39
CA ALA A 30 6.85 17.63 2.04
C ALA A 30 7.81 18.75 1.67
N SER A 31 8.02 18.98 0.37
CA SER A 31 8.49 20.29 -0.09
C SER A 31 7.43 21.35 0.17
N GLU A 32 7.80 22.62 0.18
CA GLU A 32 6.83 23.71 0.34
C GLU A 32 5.76 23.70 -0.76
N GLU A 33 6.12 23.35 -1.99
CA GLU A 33 5.21 23.22 -3.11
C GLU A 33 4.19 22.09 -2.88
N LEU A 34 4.65 20.90 -2.48
CA LEU A 34 3.77 19.77 -2.16
C LEU A 34 2.85 20.10 -0.98
N LEU A 35 3.36 20.77 0.07
CA LEU A 35 2.56 21.18 1.22
C LEU A 35 1.46 22.16 0.81
N ARG A 36 1.77 23.17 0.00
CA ARG A 36 0.78 24.14 -0.52
C ARG A 36 -0.29 23.46 -1.39
N ALA A 37 0.10 22.42 -2.15
CA ALA A 37 -0.80 21.66 -3.01
C ALA A 37 -1.68 20.64 -2.23
N MET A 38 -1.36 20.31 -0.97
CA MET A 38 -2.18 19.41 -0.15
C MET A 38 -3.53 20.05 0.20
N ASP A 39 -4.59 19.25 0.19
CA ASP A 39 -5.92 19.62 0.66
C ASP A 39 -5.87 19.99 2.16
N GLU A 40 -6.62 21.01 2.57
CA GLU A 40 -6.73 21.43 3.97
C GLU A 40 -7.30 20.30 4.87
N LYS A 41 -8.08 19.39 4.30
CA LYS A 41 -8.58 18.20 4.99
C LYS A 41 -7.47 17.28 5.50
N VAL A 42 -6.30 17.26 4.88
CA VAL A 42 -5.14 16.51 5.38
C VAL A 42 -4.73 17.02 6.75
N ARG A 43 -4.63 18.36 6.92
CA ARG A 43 -4.31 18.97 8.20
C ARG A 43 -5.39 18.71 9.24
N GLU A 44 -6.66 18.90 8.90
CA GLU A 44 -7.79 18.64 9.81
C GLU A 44 -7.78 17.19 10.29
N GLN A 45 -7.61 16.22 9.37
CA GLN A 45 -7.56 14.80 9.71
C GLN A 45 -6.33 14.45 10.57
N ALA A 46 -5.15 14.99 10.25
CA ALA A 46 -3.94 14.77 11.05
C ALA A 46 -4.07 15.34 12.47
N VAL A 47 -4.70 16.53 12.62
CA VAL A 47 -5.02 17.12 13.93
C VAL A 47 -5.99 16.23 14.71
N ASN A 48 -7.05 15.72 14.07
CA ASN A 48 -8.01 14.84 14.71
C ASN A 48 -7.35 13.52 15.18
N VAL A 49 -6.42 12.98 14.41
CA VAL A 49 -5.62 11.80 14.81
C VAL A 49 -4.73 12.11 16.01
N ALA A 50 -4.11 13.31 16.05
CA ALA A 50 -3.27 13.75 17.17
C ALA A 50 -4.02 13.90 18.52
N MET A 51 -5.36 13.90 18.50
CA MET A 51 -6.21 13.93 19.71
C MET A 51 -6.46 12.55 20.33
N LEU A 52 -6.18 11.46 19.58
CA LEU A 52 -6.50 10.11 20.02
C LEU A 52 -5.65 9.67 21.22
N PRO A 53 -6.22 8.91 22.20
CA PRO A 53 -5.48 8.47 23.38
C PRO A 53 -4.33 7.52 23.02
N GLY A 54 -3.25 7.59 23.81
CA GLY A 54 -2.09 6.71 23.71
C GLY A 54 -1.26 6.88 22.45
N ILE A 55 -1.53 7.92 21.65
CA ILE A 55 -0.71 8.26 20.47
C ILE A 55 0.69 8.67 20.91
N GLN A 56 1.72 8.19 20.18
CA GLN A 56 3.12 8.41 20.47
C GLN A 56 3.77 9.36 19.46
N ARG A 57 4.65 10.23 19.92
CA ARG A 57 5.53 11.15 19.16
C ARG A 57 4.78 12.20 18.35
N ALA A 58 4.05 11.82 17.31
CA ALA A 58 3.30 12.72 16.43
C ALA A 58 2.25 11.98 15.60
N SER A 59 1.30 12.74 15.04
CA SER A 59 0.50 12.34 13.89
C SER A 59 1.26 12.73 12.63
N PHE A 60 1.70 11.76 11.84
CA PHE A 60 2.54 12.00 10.66
C PHE A 60 1.73 11.99 9.37
N ALA A 61 2.13 12.82 8.40
CA ALA A 61 1.63 12.80 7.04
C ALA A 61 2.81 12.78 6.05
N MET A 62 2.76 11.80 5.12
CA MET A 62 3.79 11.59 4.11
C MET A 62 3.65 12.57 2.92
N PRO A 63 4.67 12.74 2.07
CA PRO A 63 4.64 13.65 0.92
C PRO A 63 3.46 13.44 -0.05
N ASP A 64 2.96 12.20 -0.18
CA ASP A 64 1.82 11.84 -1.01
C ASP A 64 0.46 12.08 -0.35
N ALA A 65 0.43 12.63 0.87
CA ALA A 65 -0.79 12.75 1.66
C ALA A 65 -1.92 13.50 0.94
N HIS A 66 -3.13 12.95 1.08
CA HIS A 66 -4.35 13.52 0.52
C HIS A 66 -5.56 13.13 1.37
N TRP A 67 -6.71 13.75 1.10
CA TRP A 67 -7.94 13.51 1.85
C TRP A 67 -8.32 12.02 1.83
N GLY A 68 -8.51 11.46 3.02
CA GLY A 68 -8.94 10.09 3.27
C GLY A 68 -10.26 10.04 4.06
N TYR A 69 -10.55 8.88 4.64
CA TYR A 69 -11.66 8.64 5.55
C TYR A 69 -11.10 8.47 6.97
N GLY A 70 -11.38 9.39 7.89
CA GLY A 70 -10.83 9.42 9.25
C GLY A 70 -9.36 9.84 9.26
N PHE A 71 -8.44 8.95 8.99
CA PHE A 71 -7.03 9.30 8.77
C PHE A 71 -6.83 9.89 7.37
N PRO A 72 -5.87 10.82 7.18
CA PRO A 72 -5.42 11.16 5.84
C PRO A 72 -4.80 9.91 5.17
N ILE A 73 -4.94 9.76 3.87
CA ILE A 73 -4.14 8.80 3.11
C ILE A 73 -2.73 9.38 3.01
N GLY A 74 -1.69 8.59 3.29
CA GLY A 74 -0.34 9.04 3.60
C GLY A 74 -0.13 9.24 5.11
N GLY A 75 -1.13 8.86 5.94
CA GLY A 75 -1.09 9.04 7.40
C GLY A 75 -0.40 7.88 8.13
N VAL A 76 0.40 8.24 9.16
CA VAL A 76 1.04 7.30 10.09
C VAL A 76 0.81 7.75 11.52
N ALA A 77 0.39 6.83 12.38
CA ALA A 77 0.27 7.06 13.82
C ALA A 77 0.51 5.77 14.61
N ALA A 78 1.29 5.85 15.67
CA ALA A 78 1.58 4.74 16.56
C ALA A 78 0.91 4.93 17.92
N PHE A 79 0.38 3.87 18.49
CA PHE A 79 -0.35 3.90 19.76
C PHE A 79 0.25 2.90 20.73
N ASP A 80 0.43 3.34 21.98
CA ASP A 80 0.84 2.50 23.09
C ASP A 80 -0.40 1.96 23.81
N ALA A 81 -0.58 0.65 23.79
CA ALA A 81 -1.74 -0.01 24.39
C ALA A 81 -1.80 0.18 25.91
N ASP A 82 -0.64 0.23 26.58
CA ASP A 82 -0.52 0.37 28.03
C ASP A 82 -0.78 1.83 28.49
N GLU A 83 -0.70 2.79 27.57
CA GLU A 83 -1.07 4.20 27.78
C GLU A 83 -2.51 4.51 27.33
N GLY A 84 -3.37 3.49 27.24
CA GLY A 84 -4.77 3.65 26.81
C GLY A 84 -4.94 3.81 25.31
N GLY A 85 -3.97 3.38 24.53
CA GLY A 85 -3.95 3.47 23.07
C GLY A 85 -5.12 2.78 22.39
N VAL A 86 -5.48 3.28 21.23
CA VAL A 86 -6.61 2.82 20.44
C VAL A 86 -6.19 2.18 19.12
N VAL A 87 -7.05 1.27 18.63
CA VAL A 87 -7.01 0.81 17.23
C VAL A 87 -8.19 1.41 16.49
N SER A 88 -7.93 1.96 15.29
CA SER A 88 -8.93 2.64 14.45
C SER A 88 -9.13 1.93 13.12
N ALA A 89 -10.38 1.57 12.81
CA ALA A 89 -10.73 1.06 11.49
C ALA A 89 -10.58 2.13 10.39
N GLY A 90 -10.86 3.40 10.73
CA GLY A 90 -10.58 4.54 9.86
C GLY A 90 -9.07 4.75 9.60
N GLY A 91 -8.23 4.38 10.58
CA GLY A 91 -6.77 4.45 10.48
C GLY A 91 -6.12 3.36 9.61
N VAL A 92 -6.86 2.30 9.28
CA VAL A 92 -6.44 1.26 8.32
C VAL A 92 -7.11 1.49 6.96
N GLY A 93 -8.40 1.85 6.96
CA GLY A 93 -9.19 2.05 5.76
C GLY A 93 -9.92 0.79 5.29
N PHE A 94 -10.63 0.92 4.15
CA PHE A 94 -11.47 -0.15 3.63
C PHE A 94 -10.70 -1.23 2.86
N ASP A 95 -9.68 -0.86 2.10
CA ASP A 95 -8.85 -1.82 1.36
C ASP A 95 -7.69 -2.28 2.24
N ILE A 96 -8.03 -3.13 3.22
CA ILE A 96 -7.06 -3.69 4.17
C ILE A 96 -5.93 -4.38 3.41
N SER A 97 -4.68 -4.03 3.76
CA SER A 97 -3.47 -4.58 3.13
C SER A 97 -3.42 -4.38 1.60
N CYS A 98 -4.06 -3.29 1.08
CA CYS A 98 -3.66 -2.81 -0.23
C CYS A 98 -2.13 -2.68 -0.24
N GLY A 99 -1.47 -3.13 -1.30
CA GLY A 99 -0.02 -3.22 -1.33
C GLY A 99 0.51 -3.48 -2.72
N VAL A 100 1.82 -3.37 -2.85
CA VAL A 100 2.54 -3.59 -4.11
C VAL A 100 3.47 -4.78 -3.98
N ARG A 101 3.47 -5.61 -5.01
CA ARG A 101 4.39 -6.73 -5.19
C ARG A 101 5.15 -6.53 -6.49
N THR A 102 6.48 -6.63 -6.47
CA THR A 102 7.32 -6.48 -7.68
C THR A 102 8.12 -7.74 -7.95
N LEU A 103 8.04 -8.22 -9.20
CA LEU A 103 8.75 -9.39 -9.71
C LEU A 103 9.85 -8.94 -10.67
N ARG A 104 11.03 -9.55 -10.57
CA ARG A 104 12.09 -9.45 -11.58
C ARG A 104 11.83 -10.54 -12.61
N THR A 105 11.91 -10.24 -13.90
CA THR A 105 11.58 -11.18 -14.98
C THR A 105 12.79 -11.91 -15.54
N GLY A 106 14.00 -11.44 -15.27
CA GLY A 106 15.22 -11.89 -15.93
C GLY A 106 15.32 -11.46 -17.40
N LEU A 107 14.35 -10.68 -17.89
CA LEU A 107 14.30 -10.18 -19.28
C LEU A 107 14.65 -8.71 -19.33
N THR A 108 15.19 -8.29 -20.49
CA THR A 108 15.49 -6.89 -20.79
C THR A 108 14.45 -6.26 -21.72
N ARG A 109 14.46 -4.93 -21.82
CA ARG A 109 13.58 -4.17 -22.73
C ARG A 109 13.70 -4.61 -24.19
N ASN A 110 14.91 -4.98 -24.62
CA ASN A 110 15.15 -5.43 -26.00
C ASN A 110 14.51 -6.81 -26.26
N GLU A 111 14.60 -7.72 -25.30
CA GLU A 111 14.06 -9.09 -25.43
C GLU A 111 12.53 -9.10 -25.49
N ILE A 112 11.85 -8.24 -24.73
CA ILE A 112 10.38 -8.20 -24.76
C ILE A 112 9.82 -7.37 -25.94
N GLY A 113 10.65 -6.59 -26.63
CA GLY A 113 10.23 -5.57 -27.60
C GLY A 113 9.24 -6.06 -28.66
N LEU A 114 9.55 -7.16 -29.32
CA LEU A 114 8.70 -7.73 -30.39
C LEU A 114 7.44 -8.44 -29.88
N ALA A 115 7.41 -8.84 -28.61
CA ALA A 115 6.31 -9.59 -28.01
C ALA A 115 5.47 -8.77 -27.03
N LEU A 116 5.64 -7.43 -26.98
CA LEU A 116 4.88 -6.56 -26.07
C LEU A 116 3.37 -6.70 -26.22
N LYS A 117 2.85 -6.69 -27.45
CA LYS A 117 1.41 -6.82 -27.70
C LYS A 117 0.88 -8.21 -27.33
N PRO A 118 1.51 -9.33 -27.79
CA PRO A 118 1.15 -10.67 -27.31
C PRO A 118 1.18 -10.79 -25.77
N LEU A 119 2.18 -10.25 -25.09
CA LEU A 119 2.27 -10.26 -23.64
C LEU A 119 1.13 -9.47 -23.00
N ALA A 120 0.83 -8.28 -23.49
CA ALA A 120 -0.28 -7.45 -22.98
C ALA A 120 -1.63 -8.17 -23.12
N ASP A 121 -1.86 -8.83 -24.28
CA ASP A 121 -3.09 -9.56 -24.54
C ASP A 121 -3.19 -10.81 -23.62
N GLU A 122 -2.08 -11.54 -23.43
CA GLU A 122 -2.06 -12.71 -22.55
C GLU A 122 -2.25 -12.34 -21.07
N LEU A 123 -1.58 -11.29 -20.58
CA LEU A 123 -1.77 -10.78 -19.23
C LEU A 123 -3.22 -10.36 -18.99
N SER A 124 -3.82 -9.62 -19.92
CA SER A 124 -5.22 -9.21 -19.84
C SER A 124 -6.21 -10.38 -19.83
N ARG A 125 -5.87 -11.47 -20.53
CA ARG A 125 -6.68 -12.71 -20.57
C ARG A 125 -6.53 -13.52 -19.27
N ALA A 126 -5.32 -13.56 -18.72
CA ALA A 126 -4.99 -14.36 -17.53
C ALA A 126 -5.44 -13.70 -16.22
N ILE A 127 -5.42 -12.37 -16.15
CA ILE A 127 -5.66 -11.58 -14.93
C ILE A 127 -7.05 -10.92 -15.00
N PRO A 128 -8.05 -11.46 -14.28
CA PRO A 128 -9.37 -10.81 -14.22
C PRO A 128 -9.25 -9.45 -13.52
N ALA A 129 -9.73 -8.37 -14.16
CA ALA A 129 -9.70 -7.01 -13.66
C ALA A 129 -11.09 -6.35 -13.81
N GLY A 130 -11.41 -5.38 -12.97
CA GLY A 130 -12.67 -4.64 -12.97
C GLY A 130 -13.53 -4.88 -11.74
N VAL A 131 -14.54 -4.00 -11.55
CA VAL A 131 -15.52 -4.13 -10.47
C VAL A 131 -16.31 -5.44 -10.64
N GLY A 132 -16.41 -6.23 -9.57
CA GLY A 132 -17.15 -7.49 -9.58
C GLY A 132 -16.53 -8.58 -10.48
N SER A 133 -15.25 -8.42 -10.86
CA SER A 133 -14.55 -9.50 -11.59
C SER A 133 -14.40 -10.71 -10.71
N THR A 134 -14.70 -11.88 -11.27
CA THR A 134 -14.55 -13.19 -10.63
C THR A 134 -13.26 -13.87 -11.10
N GLY A 135 -12.59 -14.53 -10.17
CA GLY A 135 -11.43 -15.38 -10.43
C GLY A 135 -11.84 -16.75 -10.97
N ARG A 136 -10.83 -17.59 -11.20
CA ARG A 136 -11.05 -19.00 -11.57
C ARG A 136 -11.20 -19.90 -10.34
N LEU A 137 -10.92 -19.37 -9.16
CA LEU A 137 -10.99 -20.07 -7.89
C LEU A 137 -12.32 -19.72 -7.20
N HIS A 138 -13.05 -20.75 -6.81
CA HIS A 138 -14.18 -20.64 -5.91
C HIS A 138 -13.80 -21.33 -4.59
N LEU A 139 -13.80 -20.58 -3.49
CA LEU A 139 -13.46 -21.11 -2.18
C LEU A 139 -14.75 -21.41 -1.39
N SER A 140 -14.85 -22.62 -0.87
CA SER A 140 -15.82 -22.95 0.17
C SER A 140 -15.52 -22.15 1.45
N LEU A 141 -16.49 -22.00 2.36
CA LEU A 141 -16.26 -21.30 3.63
C LEU A 141 -15.11 -21.91 4.46
N PRO A 142 -14.97 -23.26 4.58
CA PRO A 142 -13.81 -23.85 5.29
C PRO A 142 -12.46 -23.58 4.61
N GLU A 143 -12.41 -23.53 3.28
CA GLU A 143 -11.18 -23.15 2.55
C GLU A 143 -10.87 -21.67 2.75
N MET A 144 -11.90 -20.82 2.73
CA MET A 144 -11.78 -19.41 3.06
C MET A 144 -11.15 -19.21 4.45
N ASP A 145 -11.65 -19.90 5.48
CA ASP A 145 -11.12 -19.79 6.83
C ASP A 145 -9.66 -20.23 6.92
N ARG A 146 -9.27 -21.30 6.22
CA ARG A 146 -7.87 -21.70 6.11
C ARG A 146 -7.00 -20.65 5.44
N MET A 147 -7.47 -20.07 4.34
CA MET A 147 -6.76 -19.01 3.63
C MET A 147 -6.64 -17.76 4.50
N LEU A 148 -7.69 -17.34 5.20
CA LEU A 148 -7.68 -16.21 6.11
C LEU A 148 -6.72 -16.39 7.30
N THR A 149 -6.53 -17.65 7.74
CA THR A 149 -5.56 -18.00 8.81
C THR A 149 -4.12 -18.00 8.30
N MET A 150 -3.88 -18.51 7.09
CA MET A 150 -2.53 -18.85 6.61
C MET A 150 -1.96 -17.87 5.56
N GLY A 151 -2.77 -16.98 5.00
CA GLY A 151 -2.32 -16.00 4.01
C GLY A 151 -1.70 -16.63 2.76
N ALA A 152 -0.59 -16.05 2.29
CA ALA A 152 0.14 -16.57 1.13
C ALA A 152 0.72 -17.98 1.35
N ARG A 153 0.96 -18.39 2.61
CA ARG A 153 1.38 -19.77 2.93
C ARG A 153 0.33 -20.78 2.47
N TRP A 154 -0.97 -20.46 2.62
CA TRP A 154 -2.03 -21.28 2.05
C TRP A 154 -1.90 -21.37 0.52
N ALA A 155 -1.75 -20.24 -0.15
CA ALA A 155 -1.62 -20.22 -1.61
C ALA A 155 -0.42 -21.03 -2.11
N VAL A 156 0.72 -20.99 -1.43
CA VAL A 156 1.91 -21.80 -1.75
C VAL A 156 1.62 -23.29 -1.56
N LYS A 157 0.95 -23.68 -0.47
CA LYS A 157 0.56 -25.08 -0.24
C LYS A 157 -0.39 -25.62 -1.31
N GLU A 158 -1.28 -24.78 -1.84
CA GLU A 158 -2.18 -25.12 -2.95
C GLU A 158 -1.50 -25.04 -4.33
N GLY A 159 -0.18 -24.82 -4.38
CA GLY A 159 0.61 -24.81 -5.63
C GLY A 159 0.64 -23.48 -6.38
N TYR A 160 0.26 -22.38 -5.73
CA TYR A 160 0.26 -21.03 -6.35
C TYR A 160 1.55 -20.25 -6.06
N GLY A 161 2.68 -20.89 -5.81
CA GLY A 161 3.95 -20.24 -5.59
C GLY A 161 5.00 -21.13 -4.96
N THR A 162 6.06 -20.53 -4.42
CA THR A 162 7.20 -21.20 -3.83
C THR A 162 7.50 -20.66 -2.43
N GLU A 163 8.27 -21.41 -1.62
CA GLU A 163 8.73 -20.93 -0.31
C GLU A 163 9.57 -19.65 -0.43
N SER A 164 10.33 -19.48 -1.51
CA SER A 164 11.09 -18.27 -1.79
C SER A 164 10.19 -17.03 -1.92
N ASP A 165 8.95 -17.17 -2.40
CA ASP A 165 8.00 -16.07 -2.45
C ASP A 165 7.61 -15.60 -1.03
N LEU A 166 7.51 -16.54 -0.08
CA LEU A 166 7.19 -16.24 1.31
C LEU A 166 8.33 -15.48 2.00
N GLU A 167 9.58 -15.87 1.72
CA GLU A 167 10.77 -15.21 2.28
C GLU A 167 10.88 -13.74 1.85
N HIS A 168 10.42 -13.41 0.65
CA HIS A 168 10.42 -12.06 0.08
C HIS A 168 9.08 -11.33 0.23
N SER A 169 8.21 -11.82 1.12
CA SER A 169 6.95 -11.16 1.46
C SER A 169 6.98 -10.62 2.88
N GLU A 170 6.35 -9.49 3.09
CA GLU A 170 6.07 -8.92 4.40
C GLU A 170 5.41 -10.00 5.29
N GLU A 171 5.76 -10.08 6.57
CA GLU A 171 5.29 -11.12 7.52
C GLU A 171 5.54 -12.55 7.04
N ARG A 172 6.51 -12.76 6.15
CA ARG A 172 6.72 -14.05 5.47
C ARG A 172 5.44 -14.64 4.90
N GLY A 173 4.63 -13.77 4.31
CA GLY A 173 3.37 -14.10 3.64
C GLY A 173 2.20 -14.48 4.55
N CYS A 174 2.32 -14.33 5.87
CA CYS A 174 1.24 -14.65 6.80
C CYS A 174 1.29 -13.78 8.06
N MET A 175 0.26 -12.98 8.27
CA MET A 175 0.07 -12.20 9.50
C MET A 175 -0.48 -13.11 10.61
N ASP A 176 0.30 -13.28 11.67
CA ASP A 176 -0.09 -14.09 12.82
C ASP A 176 -1.23 -13.44 13.64
N GLY A 177 -2.01 -14.26 14.33
CA GLY A 177 -3.14 -13.81 15.15
C GLY A 177 -4.36 -13.35 14.33
N ALA A 178 -4.51 -13.86 13.12
CA ALA A 178 -5.73 -13.71 12.33
C ALA A 178 -6.85 -14.57 12.92
N GLU A 179 -8.04 -14.00 13.06
CA GLU A 179 -9.22 -14.65 13.63
C GLU A 179 -10.37 -14.65 12.60
N PRO A 180 -10.50 -15.68 11.74
CA PRO A 180 -11.55 -15.77 10.73
C PRO A 180 -12.97 -15.70 11.32
N ASP A 181 -13.17 -16.15 12.56
CA ASP A 181 -14.46 -16.10 13.25
C ASP A 181 -14.94 -14.66 13.53
N GLN A 182 -14.04 -13.68 13.53
CA GLN A 182 -14.37 -12.26 13.63
C GLN A 182 -14.77 -11.63 12.29
N VAL A 183 -14.59 -12.35 11.19
CA VAL A 183 -14.98 -11.92 9.83
C VAL A 183 -16.41 -12.38 9.55
N SER A 184 -17.28 -11.43 9.19
CA SER A 184 -18.68 -11.76 8.92
C SER A 184 -18.82 -12.74 7.73
N GLU A 185 -19.83 -13.61 7.79
CA GLU A 185 -20.14 -14.54 6.71
C GLU A 185 -20.41 -13.78 5.39
N GLN A 186 -21.02 -12.60 5.47
CA GLN A 186 -21.22 -11.71 4.33
C GLN A 186 -19.89 -11.32 3.67
N ALA A 187 -18.86 -10.99 4.44
CA ALA A 187 -17.53 -10.67 3.91
C ALA A 187 -16.90 -11.88 3.24
N LYS A 188 -16.98 -13.06 3.85
CA LYS A 188 -16.47 -14.31 3.29
C LYS A 188 -17.16 -14.67 1.98
N ARG A 189 -18.50 -14.59 1.93
CA ARG A 189 -19.30 -14.87 0.70
C ARG A 189 -18.96 -13.92 -0.44
N ARG A 190 -18.71 -12.63 -0.16
CA ARG A 190 -18.28 -11.68 -1.20
C ARG A 190 -16.92 -12.06 -1.81
N GLN A 191 -16.05 -12.69 -1.05
CA GLN A 191 -14.69 -13.03 -1.45
C GLN A 191 -14.58 -14.38 -2.16
N GLN A 192 -15.57 -15.26 -2.08
CA GLN A 192 -15.50 -16.65 -2.56
C GLN A 192 -15.01 -16.77 -4.00
N ASP A 193 -15.40 -15.84 -4.88
CA ASP A 193 -15.06 -15.82 -6.30
C ASP A 193 -14.05 -14.71 -6.67
N GLU A 194 -13.54 -13.92 -5.70
CA GLU A 194 -12.66 -12.78 -6.00
C GLU A 194 -11.16 -13.08 -5.89
N MET A 195 -10.76 -14.31 -5.48
CA MET A 195 -9.35 -14.67 -5.37
C MET A 195 -8.68 -14.76 -6.75
N GLY A 196 -7.47 -14.23 -6.86
CA GLY A 196 -6.74 -14.11 -8.13
C GLY A 196 -7.32 -13.04 -9.07
N THR A 197 -8.02 -12.03 -8.52
CA THR A 197 -8.53 -10.89 -9.28
C THR A 197 -7.84 -9.60 -8.88
N LEU A 198 -7.64 -8.71 -9.86
CA LEU A 198 -6.96 -7.44 -9.64
C LEU A 198 -7.88 -6.37 -9.03
N GLY A 199 -9.14 -6.34 -9.42
CA GLY A 199 -10.09 -5.30 -9.01
C GLY A 199 -10.05 -4.06 -9.89
N SER A 200 -10.38 -2.91 -9.32
CA SER A 200 -10.54 -1.64 -10.03
C SER A 200 -9.93 -0.47 -9.25
N GLY A 201 -10.13 0.74 -9.74
CA GLY A 201 -9.60 1.95 -9.12
C GLY A 201 -8.11 2.07 -9.36
N ASN A 202 -7.32 2.34 -8.31
CA ASN A 202 -5.86 2.46 -8.38
C ASN A 202 -5.12 1.12 -8.51
N HIS A 203 -5.82 -0.03 -8.49
CA HIS A 203 -5.23 -1.35 -8.70
C HIS A 203 -4.75 -1.54 -10.14
N TYR A 204 -3.60 -2.19 -10.28
CA TYR A 204 -2.99 -2.45 -11.59
C TYR A 204 -2.05 -3.67 -11.55
N LEU A 205 -1.78 -4.23 -12.73
CA LEU A 205 -0.59 -4.99 -13.04
C LEU A 205 0.17 -4.24 -14.13
N GLU A 206 1.41 -3.85 -13.85
CA GLU A 206 2.26 -3.15 -14.82
C GLU A 206 3.53 -3.92 -15.10
N VAL A 207 3.86 -4.05 -16.40
CA VAL A 207 5.18 -4.42 -16.87
C VAL A 207 5.96 -3.12 -17.05
N GLN A 208 7.12 -3.03 -16.45
CA GLN A 208 7.90 -1.80 -16.34
C GLN A 208 9.36 -2.05 -16.68
N GLU A 209 9.99 -1.07 -17.30
CA GLU A 209 11.42 -1.05 -17.56
C GLU A 209 12.16 -0.26 -16.47
N VAL A 210 13.25 -0.78 -15.94
CA VAL A 210 14.18 -0.05 -15.07
C VAL A 210 14.90 1.00 -15.92
N LYS A 211 14.46 2.26 -15.81
CA LYS A 211 14.97 3.37 -16.63
C LYS A 211 16.22 4.01 -16.09
N GLU A 212 16.33 4.07 -14.77
CA GLU A 212 17.40 4.78 -14.08
C GLU A 212 17.70 4.10 -12.75
N ILE A 213 18.97 4.01 -12.42
CA ILE A 213 19.47 3.56 -11.12
C ILE A 213 20.11 4.75 -10.42
N PHE A 214 19.69 5.03 -9.17
CA PHE A 214 20.21 6.12 -8.35
C PHE A 214 21.27 5.64 -7.35
N ASP A 215 21.18 4.38 -6.91
CA ASP A 215 22.16 3.73 -6.04
C ASP A 215 22.52 2.36 -6.59
N GLU A 216 23.68 2.27 -7.24
CA GLU A 216 24.20 1.05 -7.87
C GLU A 216 24.49 -0.07 -6.86
N SER A 217 24.87 0.28 -5.62
CA SER A 217 25.23 -0.69 -4.60
C SER A 217 24.00 -1.44 -4.11
N ILE A 218 22.94 -0.71 -3.76
CA ILE A 218 21.67 -1.29 -3.30
C ILE A 218 20.92 -1.95 -4.46
N ALA A 219 20.91 -1.33 -5.64
CA ALA A 219 20.30 -1.93 -6.83
C ALA A 219 20.90 -3.31 -7.15
N ARG A 220 22.21 -3.48 -7.00
CA ARG A 220 22.90 -4.77 -7.18
C ARG A 220 22.42 -5.80 -6.14
N ILE A 221 22.26 -5.42 -4.89
CA ILE A 221 21.72 -6.30 -3.85
C ILE A 221 20.29 -6.71 -4.22
N TYR A 222 19.45 -5.78 -4.67
CA TYR A 222 18.08 -6.05 -5.12
C TYR A 222 18.02 -6.82 -6.46
N GLY A 223 19.16 -7.01 -7.13
CA GLY A 223 19.26 -7.69 -8.44
C GLY A 223 18.60 -6.89 -9.56
N LEU A 224 18.74 -5.57 -9.56
CA LEU A 224 18.21 -4.64 -10.56
C LEU A 224 19.33 -4.03 -11.39
N ARG A 225 19.09 -3.92 -12.69
CA ARG A 225 19.97 -3.26 -13.66
C ARG A 225 19.15 -2.37 -14.57
N GLN A 226 19.75 -1.32 -15.08
CA GLN A 226 19.10 -0.48 -16.09
C GLN A 226 18.78 -1.30 -17.34
N GLY A 227 17.56 -1.15 -17.86
CA GLY A 227 17.04 -1.90 -19.00
C GLY A 227 16.35 -3.23 -18.62
N ASP A 228 16.44 -3.69 -17.37
CA ASP A 228 15.71 -4.87 -16.90
C ASP A 228 14.20 -4.62 -16.92
N ILE A 229 13.45 -5.71 -17.12
CA ILE A 229 11.99 -5.71 -17.03
C ILE A 229 11.56 -6.26 -15.68
N VAL A 230 10.68 -5.52 -15.01
CA VAL A 230 10.01 -5.94 -13.79
C VAL A 230 8.49 -5.92 -13.98
N VAL A 231 7.77 -6.63 -13.11
CA VAL A 231 6.30 -6.61 -13.08
C VAL A 231 5.85 -6.21 -11.69
N SER A 232 5.08 -5.13 -11.61
CA SER A 232 4.49 -4.67 -10.35
C SER A 232 2.99 -4.96 -10.33
N ILE A 233 2.51 -5.54 -9.22
CA ILE A 233 1.11 -5.89 -8.97
C ILE A 233 0.63 -5.09 -7.76
N HIS A 234 -0.31 -4.17 -7.96
CA HIS A 234 -0.93 -3.38 -6.91
C HIS A 234 -2.35 -3.91 -6.66
N CYS A 235 -2.56 -4.54 -5.52
CA CYS A 235 -3.86 -5.12 -5.15
C CYS A 235 -3.96 -5.34 -3.65
N GLY A 236 -5.20 -5.41 -3.13
CA GLY A 236 -5.51 -5.58 -1.70
C GLY A 236 -6.45 -6.74 -1.42
N SER A 237 -7.16 -6.65 -0.30
CA SER A 237 -8.06 -7.68 0.23
C SER A 237 -9.43 -7.75 -0.46
N ARG A 238 -9.63 -7.00 -1.53
CA ARG A 238 -10.83 -7.01 -2.35
C ARG A 238 -12.10 -6.74 -1.52
N GLY A 239 -13.23 -7.41 -1.88
CA GLY A 239 -14.52 -7.25 -1.21
C GLY A 239 -14.53 -7.61 0.27
N LEU A 240 -13.65 -8.53 0.71
CA LEU A 240 -13.55 -8.96 2.10
C LEU A 240 -13.10 -7.81 3.02
N GLY A 241 -11.99 -7.15 2.70
CA GLY A 241 -11.50 -6.04 3.53
C GLY A 241 -12.46 -4.86 3.56
N HIS A 242 -13.11 -4.56 2.45
CA HIS A 242 -14.17 -3.55 2.39
C HIS A 242 -15.32 -3.85 3.35
N GLN A 243 -15.75 -5.12 3.43
CA GLN A 243 -16.84 -5.50 4.32
C GLN A 243 -16.40 -5.47 5.78
N ILE A 244 -15.17 -5.96 6.10
CA ILE A 244 -14.60 -5.86 7.45
C ILE A 244 -14.59 -4.40 7.93
N GLY A 245 -14.04 -3.48 7.11
CA GLY A 245 -14.01 -2.05 7.42
C GLY A 245 -15.41 -1.49 7.69
N THR A 246 -16.38 -1.82 6.83
CA THR A 246 -17.78 -1.37 6.98
C THR A 246 -18.43 -1.88 8.25
N ASP A 247 -18.23 -3.15 8.60
CA ASP A 247 -18.82 -3.79 9.76
C ASP A 247 -18.25 -3.22 11.08
N PHE A 248 -16.93 -3.05 11.14
CA PHE A 248 -16.25 -2.57 12.34
C PHE A 248 -16.37 -1.05 12.56
N LEU A 249 -16.39 -0.23 11.52
CA LEU A 249 -16.60 1.21 11.66
C LEU A 249 -17.88 1.51 12.45
N LYS A 250 -18.99 0.84 12.12
CA LYS A 250 -20.27 1.02 12.83
C LYS A 250 -20.18 0.59 14.29
N LYS A 251 -19.57 -0.58 14.56
CA LYS A 251 -19.42 -1.13 15.91
C LYS A 251 -18.48 -0.27 16.76
N MET A 252 -17.39 0.24 16.18
CA MET A 252 -16.41 1.05 16.89
C MET A 252 -16.92 2.44 17.29
N VAL A 253 -17.79 3.09 16.50
CA VAL A 253 -18.45 4.34 16.93
C VAL A 253 -19.22 4.12 18.24
N ILE A 254 -19.94 3.00 18.36
CA ILE A 254 -20.68 2.64 19.57
C ILE A 254 -19.72 2.29 20.71
N ALA A 255 -18.66 1.53 20.41
CA ALA A 255 -17.67 1.15 21.41
C ALA A 255 -16.92 2.37 21.96
N ALA A 256 -16.50 3.30 21.11
CA ALA A 256 -15.87 4.56 21.53
C ALA A 256 -16.72 5.30 22.57
N SER A 257 -18.01 5.48 22.30
CA SER A 257 -18.93 6.12 23.25
C SER A 257 -19.04 5.37 24.58
N ARG A 258 -19.09 4.02 24.56
CA ARG A 258 -19.15 3.19 25.77
C ARG A 258 -17.88 3.27 26.62
N HIS A 259 -16.74 3.53 26.01
CA HIS A 259 -15.45 3.72 26.68
C HIS A 259 -15.16 5.19 27.01
N GLY A 260 -16.14 6.09 26.84
CA GLY A 260 -15.96 7.52 27.12
C GLY A 260 -14.99 8.23 26.16
N LEU A 261 -14.70 7.64 25.00
CA LEU A 261 -13.85 8.27 23.99
C LEU A 261 -14.65 9.32 23.21
N VAL A 262 -14.19 10.55 23.24
CA VAL A 262 -14.71 11.63 22.40
C VAL A 262 -14.01 11.58 21.06
N LEU A 263 -14.77 11.25 20.00
CA LEU A 263 -14.23 11.24 18.64
C LEU A 263 -14.37 12.64 18.03
N PRO A 264 -13.27 13.26 17.54
CA PRO A 264 -13.34 14.54 16.83
C PRO A 264 -14.26 14.47 15.61
N GLU A 265 -14.26 13.31 14.94
CA GLU A 265 -15.17 12.97 13.84
C GLU A 265 -15.52 11.48 13.84
N ARG A 266 -16.71 11.12 13.31
CA ARG A 266 -17.19 9.72 13.31
C ARG A 266 -16.33 8.78 12.48
N GLU A 267 -15.65 9.31 11.50
CA GLU A 267 -14.77 8.55 10.61
C GLU A 267 -13.52 7.99 11.31
N LEU A 268 -13.12 8.59 12.44
CA LEU A 268 -12.05 8.11 13.31
C LEU A 268 -12.44 6.93 14.21
N ALA A 269 -13.62 6.34 13.99
CA ALA A 269 -14.12 5.21 14.76
C ALA A 269 -12.98 4.29 15.26
N CYS A 270 -12.85 4.19 16.57
CA CYS A 270 -11.78 3.45 17.24
C CYS A 270 -12.28 2.75 18.50
N ALA A 271 -11.47 1.86 19.03
CA ALA A 271 -11.69 1.19 20.31
C ALA A 271 -10.36 1.06 21.07
N PRO A 272 -10.35 1.06 22.42
CA PRO A 272 -9.15 0.75 23.18
C PRO A 272 -8.57 -0.61 22.72
N ILE A 273 -7.27 -0.69 22.52
CA ILE A 273 -6.58 -1.88 22.02
C ILE A 273 -6.88 -3.10 22.92
N HIS A 274 -6.86 -2.92 24.24
CA HIS A 274 -7.13 -3.99 25.22
C HIS A 274 -8.62 -4.31 25.40
N SER A 275 -9.54 -3.62 24.68
CA SER A 275 -10.96 -3.95 24.76
C SER A 275 -11.31 -5.16 23.88
N ALA A 276 -12.46 -5.81 24.20
CA ALA A 276 -12.98 -6.89 23.35
C ALA A 276 -13.18 -6.44 21.89
N MET A 277 -13.65 -5.20 21.67
CA MET A 277 -13.85 -4.64 20.33
C MET A 277 -12.51 -4.42 19.61
N GLY A 278 -11.49 -3.93 20.30
CA GLY A 278 -10.15 -3.75 19.77
C GLY A 278 -9.54 -5.09 19.34
N SER A 279 -9.61 -6.11 20.21
CA SER A 279 -9.12 -7.46 19.90
C SER A 279 -9.84 -8.08 18.71
N GLN A 280 -11.18 -8.02 18.67
CA GLN A 280 -11.99 -8.55 17.57
C GLN A 280 -11.62 -7.88 16.23
N TYR A 281 -11.45 -6.56 16.22
CA TYR A 281 -11.05 -5.85 15.02
C TYR A 281 -9.64 -6.25 14.55
N LEU A 282 -8.68 -6.34 15.46
CA LEU A 282 -7.32 -6.76 15.15
C LEU A 282 -7.31 -8.18 14.54
N GLY A 283 -8.08 -9.11 15.08
CA GLY A 283 -8.24 -10.46 14.54
C GLY A 283 -8.82 -10.48 13.12
N ALA A 284 -9.91 -9.73 12.90
CA ALA A 284 -10.54 -9.60 11.58
C ALA A 284 -9.64 -8.87 10.56
N MET A 285 -8.97 -7.79 10.98
CA MET A 285 -8.04 -7.03 10.13
C MET A 285 -6.86 -7.91 9.68
N ARG A 286 -6.27 -8.70 10.57
CA ARG A 286 -5.21 -9.65 10.26
C ARG A 286 -5.66 -10.72 9.26
N ALA A 287 -6.90 -11.21 9.39
CA ALA A 287 -7.52 -12.08 8.39
C ALA A 287 -7.64 -11.38 7.02
N GLY A 288 -8.00 -10.09 7.00
CA GLY A 288 -8.00 -9.26 5.79
C GLY A 288 -6.62 -9.09 5.17
N ILE A 289 -5.57 -8.92 6.00
CA ILE A 289 -4.15 -8.90 5.54
C ILE A 289 -3.80 -10.22 4.87
N ASN A 290 -4.13 -11.34 5.49
CA ASN A 290 -3.88 -12.68 4.94
C ASN A 290 -4.60 -12.91 3.61
N CYS A 291 -5.84 -12.42 3.47
CA CYS A 291 -6.56 -12.45 2.21
C CYS A 291 -5.80 -11.69 1.09
N ALA A 292 -5.31 -10.50 1.38
CA ALA A 292 -4.56 -9.69 0.41
C ALA A 292 -3.24 -10.35 0.00
N LEU A 293 -2.48 -10.88 0.96
CA LEU A 293 -1.23 -11.60 0.70
C LEU A 293 -1.47 -12.85 -0.18
N ALA A 294 -2.51 -13.63 0.12
CA ALA A 294 -2.91 -14.79 -0.69
C ALA A 294 -3.35 -14.36 -2.10
N ASN A 295 -4.11 -13.27 -2.22
CA ASN A 295 -4.56 -12.76 -3.51
C ASN A 295 -3.39 -12.32 -4.39
N ARG A 296 -2.44 -11.55 -3.87
CA ARG A 296 -1.24 -11.15 -4.61
C ARG A 296 -0.36 -12.36 -4.97
N GLN A 297 -0.32 -13.40 -4.14
CA GLN A 297 0.39 -14.65 -4.46
C GLN A 297 -0.24 -15.38 -5.65
N ILE A 298 -1.57 -15.48 -5.70
CA ILE A 298 -2.28 -16.09 -6.82
C ILE A 298 -2.10 -15.24 -8.10
N LEU A 299 -2.18 -13.92 -8.00
CA LEU A 299 -1.89 -13.02 -9.14
C LEU A 299 -0.46 -13.20 -9.66
N THR A 300 0.52 -13.42 -8.78
CA THR A 300 1.90 -13.76 -9.16
C THR A 300 1.97 -15.04 -9.98
N TYR A 301 1.30 -16.09 -9.52
CA TYR A 301 1.23 -17.36 -10.24
C TYR A 301 0.61 -17.20 -11.64
N LEU A 302 -0.50 -16.47 -11.76
CA LEU A 302 -1.13 -16.18 -13.04
C LEU A 302 -0.22 -15.36 -13.96
N THR A 303 0.52 -14.41 -13.39
CA THR A 303 1.52 -13.61 -14.12
C THR A 303 2.66 -14.47 -14.65
N ARG A 304 3.22 -15.36 -13.83
CA ARG A 304 4.23 -16.35 -14.24
C ARG A 304 3.75 -17.21 -15.39
N LYS A 305 2.51 -17.71 -15.33
CA LYS A 305 1.90 -18.49 -16.42
C LYS A 305 1.77 -17.68 -17.71
N ALA A 306 1.30 -16.43 -17.62
CA ALA A 306 1.17 -15.57 -18.80
C ALA A 306 2.53 -15.29 -19.44
N PHE A 307 3.56 -14.98 -18.64
CA PHE A 307 4.92 -14.81 -19.13
C PHE A 307 5.46 -16.11 -19.76
N GLY A 308 5.32 -17.25 -19.11
CA GLY A 308 5.79 -18.54 -19.64
C GLY A 308 5.14 -18.96 -20.97
N THR A 309 3.91 -18.46 -21.25
CA THR A 309 3.24 -18.66 -22.55
C THR A 309 3.94 -17.87 -23.67
N VAL A 310 4.39 -16.64 -23.37
CA VAL A 310 4.96 -15.72 -24.38
C VAL A 310 6.49 -15.83 -24.43
N PHE A 311 7.11 -16.07 -23.28
CA PHE A 311 8.57 -16.20 -23.10
C PHE A 311 8.89 -17.50 -22.38
N PRO A 312 8.91 -18.65 -23.10
CA PRO A 312 9.29 -19.94 -22.51
C PRO A 312 10.70 -19.86 -21.90
N GLY A 313 10.80 -20.14 -20.60
CA GLY A 313 12.07 -20.05 -19.87
C GLY A 313 12.28 -18.76 -19.08
N ALA A 314 11.35 -17.78 -19.14
CA ALA A 314 11.40 -16.63 -18.25
C ALA A 314 11.16 -17.09 -16.80
N ASP A 315 12.08 -16.74 -15.90
CA ASP A 315 11.99 -17.04 -14.47
C ASP A 315 11.67 -15.77 -13.68
N LEU A 316 10.39 -15.64 -13.29
CA LEU A 316 9.93 -14.47 -12.54
C LEU A 316 10.15 -14.71 -11.04
N THR A 317 11.14 -14.03 -10.47
CA THR A 317 11.46 -14.06 -9.04
C THR A 317 10.87 -12.87 -8.30
N LEU A 318 10.35 -13.09 -7.09
CA LEU A 318 9.82 -12.00 -6.27
C LEU A 318 10.97 -11.15 -5.73
N LEU A 319 10.92 -9.83 -5.99
CA LEU A 319 11.76 -8.86 -5.32
C LEU A 319 11.24 -8.63 -3.90
N TYR A 320 10.01 -8.12 -3.78
CA TYR A 320 9.37 -7.93 -2.48
C TYR A 320 7.85 -7.74 -2.61
N ASP A 321 7.14 -7.99 -1.50
CA ASP A 321 5.72 -7.70 -1.30
C ASP A 321 5.53 -6.85 -0.06
N VAL A 322 4.93 -5.66 -0.17
CA VAL A 322 4.71 -4.74 0.94
C VAL A 322 3.32 -4.11 0.90
N SER A 323 2.69 -4.04 2.06
CA SER A 323 1.37 -3.42 2.26
C SER A 323 1.47 -1.97 2.70
N HIS A 324 0.41 -1.18 2.46
CA HIS A 324 0.35 0.23 2.85
C HIS A 324 -0.97 0.68 3.52
N ASN A 325 -1.83 -0.28 3.92
CA ASN A 325 -3.06 -0.05 4.70
C ASN A 325 -3.15 -1.08 5.82
N THR A 326 -2.48 -0.85 6.93
CA THR A 326 -2.37 -1.84 8.01
C THR A 326 -2.30 -1.16 9.39
N CYS A 327 -2.53 -1.97 10.43
CA CYS A 327 -2.09 -1.68 11.80
C CYS A 327 -1.25 -2.87 12.27
N LYS A 328 0.03 -2.65 12.53
CA LYS A 328 0.98 -3.69 12.92
C LYS A 328 1.57 -3.41 14.28
N VAL A 329 1.89 -4.48 15.02
CA VAL A 329 2.60 -4.39 16.30
C VAL A 329 4.08 -4.42 16.01
N GLU A 330 4.78 -3.36 16.35
CA GLU A 330 6.20 -3.17 16.07
C GLU A 330 6.91 -2.64 17.32
N GLU A 331 8.21 -2.88 17.43
CA GLU A 331 9.04 -2.32 18.49
C GLU A 331 9.78 -1.10 17.98
N HIS A 332 9.61 0.02 18.67
CA HIS A 332 10.23 1.31 18.33
C HIS A 332 10.80 2.00 19.57
N PHE A 333 11.79 2.87 19.37
CA PHE A 333 12.31 3.72 20.42
C PHE A 333 11.46 4.99 20.57
N VAL A 334 10.94 5.23 21.78
CA VAL A 334 10.24 6.46 22.15
C VAL A 334 10.88 7.00 23.42
N GLU A 335 11.37 8.24 23.39
CA GLU A 335 12.02 8.90 24.54
C GLU A 335 13.17 8.08 25.17
N GLY A 336 13.89 7.31 24.34
CA GLY A 336 15.02 6.48 24.78
C GLY A 336 14.62 5.08 25.29
N GLU A 337 13.33 4.76 25.37
CA GLU A 337 12.81 3.47 25.77
C GLU A 337 12.29 2.67 24.57
N ARG A 338 12.46 1.35 24.59
CA ARG A 338 11.89 0.44 23.58
C ARG A 338 10.45 0.13 23.95
N LYS A 339 9.52 0.56 23.11
CA LYS A 339 8.08 0.35 23.30
C LYS A 339 7.50 -0.54 22.21
N ARG A 340 6.52 -1.35 22.57
CA ARG A 340 5.73 -2.16 21.66
C ARG A 340 4.49 -1.38 21.25
N LEU A 341 4.45 -0.90 20.00
CA LEU A 341 3.46 0.04 19.51
C LEU A 341 2.57 -0.57 18.42
N TYR A 342 1.34 -0.11 18.35
CA TYR A 342 0.40 -0.41 17.27
C TYR A 342 0.50 0.68 16.20
N VAL A 343 1.30 0.42 15.17
CA VAL A 343 1.61 1.39 14.11
C VAL A 343 0.56 1.31 13.00
N HIS A 344 -0.29 2.33 12.91
CA HIS A 344 -1.25 2.49 11.83
C HIS A 344 -0.56 3.16 10.64
N ARG A 345 -0.70 2.55 9.47
CA ARG A 345 -0.29 3.11 8.18
C ARG A 345 -1.46 3.08 7.22
N LYS A 346 -1.90 4.23 6.77
CA LYS A 346 -2.97 4.36 5.80
C LYS A 346 -2.46 5.09 4.57
N GLY A 347 -2.26 4.35 3.48
CA GLY A 347 -1.54 4.89 2.33
C GLY A 347 -0.11 5.28 2.70
N ALA A 348 0.53 4.50 3.55
CA ALA A 348 1.94 4.64 3.92
C ALA A 348 2.57 3.25 4.04
N THR A 349 3.82 3.12 3.65
CA THR A 349 4.52 1.84 3.51
C THR A 349 5.53 1.67 4.63
N ARG A 350 5.63 0.47 5.20
CA ARG A 350 6.71 0.14 6.13
C ARG A 350 8.06 0.18 5.41
N ALA A 351 9.08 0.75 6.06
CA ALA A 351 10.38 1.02 5.47
C ALA A 351 11.51 0.76 6.49
N PHE A 352 11.65 -0.48 6.95
CA PHE A 352 12.71 -0.84 7.87
C PHE A 352 14.10 -0.65 7.27
N GLY A 353 14.99 -0.02 8.04
CA GLY A 353 16.37 0.24 7.64
C GLY A 353 17.27 -1.01 7.61
N PRO A 354 18.51 -0.85 7.13
CA PRO A 354 19.50 -1.91 7.14
C PRO A 354 19.70 -2.53 8.54
N GLY A 355 19.89 -3.86 8.57
CA GLY A 355 20.12 -4.61 9.81
C GLY A 355 18.86 -5.03 10.55
N HIS A 356 17.69 -4.51 10.21
CA HIS A 356 16.45 -4.87 10.92
C HIS A 356 16.12 -6.36 10.74
N PRO A 357 15.76 -7.09 11.83
CA PRO A 357 15.61 -8.56 11.81
C PRO A 357 14.45 -9.05 10.90
N GLU A 358 13.41 -8.23 10.72
CA GLU A 358 12.27 -8.57 9.85
C GLU A 358 12.56 -8.36 8.35
N VAL A 359 13.64 -7.67 8.00
CA VAL A 359 14.07 -7.57 6.60
C VAL A 359 14.63 -8.91 6.15
N PRO A 360 14.19 -9.46 4.98
CA PRO A 360 14.74 -10.70 4.44
C PRO A 360 16.26 -10.70 4.43
N LEU A 361 16.88 -11.85 4.71
CA LEU A 361 18.34 -11.95 4.81
C LEU A 361 19.04 -11.42 3.55
N ALA A 362 18.46 -11.69 2.39
CA ALA A 362 18.98 -11.22 1.10
C ALA A 362 19.02 -9.69 0.96
N TRP A 363 18.15 -8.96 1.66
CA TRP A 363 18.04 -7.50 1.61
C TRP A 363 18.50 -6.80 2.89
N ARG A 364 18.93 -7.54 3.90
CA ARG A 364 19.18 -7.00 5.26
C ARG A 364 20.23 -5.91 5.28
N GLU A 365 21.25 -5.99 4.46
CA GLU A 365 22.30 -4.95 4.36
C GLU A 365 21.81 -3.69 3.61
N ALA A 366 20.80 -3.82 2.77
CA ALA A 366 20.27 -2.73 1.95
C ALA A 366 19.06 -2.01 2.60
N GLY A 367 18.39 -2.66 3.54
CA GLY A 367 17.09 -2.25 4.07
C GLY A 367 15.91 -2.90 3.33
N GLN A 368 14.71 -2.64 3.80
CA GLN A 368 13.48 -3.16 3.21
C GLN A 368 13.19 -2.47 1.88
N PRO A 369 12.90 -3.21 0.77
CA PRO A 369 12.42 -2.60 -0.44
C PRO A 369 11.06 -1.91 -0.22
N VAL A 370 10.94 -0.67 -0.67
CA VAL A 370 9.73 0.16 -0.62
C VAL A 370 9.27 0.40 -2.05
N LEU A 371 8.07 -0.07 -2.38
CA LEU A 371 7.56 -0.11 -3.75
C LEU A 371 6.52 0.99 -3.96
N ILE A 372 6.86 1.98 -4.78
CA ILE A 372 6.03 3.18 -4.98
C ILE A 372 5.38 3.12 -6.36
N GLY A 373 4.04 3.03 -6.36
CA GLY A 373 3.26 3.08 -7.58
C GLY A 373 3.05 4.51 -8.08
N GLY A 374 3.30 4.72 -9.37
CA GLY A 374 2.83 5.90 -10.08
C GLY A 374 1.37 5.76 -10.51
N SER A 375 1.03 6.37 -11.62
CA SER A 375 -0.21 6.15 -12.35
C SER A 375 0.09 5.43 -13.68
N MET A 376 -0.93 4.99 -14.43
CA MET A 376 -0.78 4.19 -15.65
C MET A 376 0.09 4.83 -16.76
N GLY A 377 0.55 6.03 -16.61
CA GLY A 377 1.38 6.72 -17.60
C GLY A 377 2.56 7.48 -17.01
N THR A 378 2.76 7.38 -15.70
CA THR A 378 3.89 7.98 -14.97
C THR A 378 4.84 6.90 -14.48
N CYS A 379 6.02 7.31 -14.04
CA CYS A 379 7.00 6.38 -13.48
C CYS A 379 6.54 5.83 -12.14
N SER A 380 7.03 4.64 -11.78
CA SER A 380 7.04 4.08 -10.44
C SER A 380 8.46 4.06 -9.91
N TYR A 381 8.64 3.79 -8.61
CA TYR A 381 9.97 3.79 -8.00
C TYR A 381 10.15 2.60 -7.05
N ILE A 382 11.38 2.16 -6.93
CA ILE A 382 11.84 1.26 -5.87
C ILE A 382 12.76 2.08 -4.98
N LEU A 383 12.44 2.12 -3.69
CA LEU A 383 13.25 2.75 -2.65
C LEU A 383 13.73 1.68 -1.66
N ALA A 384 14.62 2.06 -0.75
CA ALA A 384 15.07 1.26 0.38
C ALA A 384 14.79 1.99 1.70
N GLY A 385 14.31 1.28 2.72
CA GLY A 385 14.17 1.83 4.06
C GLY A 385 15.51 2.29 4.63
N THR A 386 15.49 3.33 5.45
CA THR A 386 16.66 3.95 6.08
C THR A 386 16.65 3.75 7.59
N LEU A 387 17.80 3.88 8.24
CA LEU A 387 17.87 3.85 9.71
C LEU A 387 17.19 5.09 10.31
N GLU A 388 17.31 6.22 9.64
CA GLU A 388 16.74 7.50 10.05
C GLU A 388 15.20 7.48 10.13
N SER A 389 14.56 6.69 9.26
CA SER A 389 13.09 6.65 9.17
C SER A 389 12.42 6.15 10.45
N GLU A 390 13.12 5.38 11.29
CA GLU A 390 12.63 4.99 12.62
C GLU A 390 12.42 6.21 13.51
N GLY A 391 13.41 7.06 13.59
CA GLY A 391 13.35 8.32 14.33
C GLY A 391 12.37 9.32 13.74
N LEU A 392 12.14 9.30 12.44
CA LEU A 392 11.29 10.25 11.72
C LEU A 392 9.80 9.86 11.79
N ALA A 393 9.43 8.65 11.39
CA ALA A 393 8.04 8.25 11.23
C ALA A 393 7.80 6.75 11.48
N PHE A 394 8.39 6.17 12.53
CA PHE A 394 8.25 4.76 12.87
C PHE A 394 8.54 3.84 11.67
N SER A 395 9.70 4.03 11.03
CA SER A 395 10.11 3.28 9.84
C SER A 395 9.01 3.24 8.77
N SER A 396 8.52 4.41 8.37
CA SER A 396 7.46 4.54 7.38
C SER A 396 7.84 5.49 6.25
N ALA A 397 7.33 5.20 5.05
CA ALA A 397 7.53 6.01 3.85
C ALA A 397 6.23 6.15 3.05
N VAL A 398 6.29 6.85 1.92
CA VAL A 398 5.18 7.01 0.96
C VAL A 398 4.71 5.67 0.38
N HIS A 399 3.50 5.63 -0.19
CA HIS A 399 2.96 4.43 -0.86
C HIS A 399 2.79 4.60 -2.37
N GLY A 400 2.69 5.82 -2.86
CA GLY A 400 2.40 6.10 -4.26
C GLY A 400 2.47 7.57 -4.60
N ALA A 401 1.94 7.95 -5.75
CA ALA A 401 1.89 9.35 -6.18
C ALA A 401 0.94 10.20 -5.31
N GLY A 402 -0.10 9.61 -4.75
CA GLY A 402 -1.20 10.36 -4.12
C GLY A 402 -2.08 11.09 -5.14
N ARG A 403 -3.37 11.20 -4.86
CA ARG A 403 -4.29 11.91 -5.78
C ARG A 403 -4.19 13.42 -5.61
N ALA A 404 -4.27 14.13 -6.74
CA ALA A 404 -4.39 15.59 -6.79
C ALA A 404 -5.85 16.04 -6.93
N MET A 405 -6.76 15.16 -7.36
CA MET A 405 -8.18 15.45 -7.49
C MET A 405 -9.05 14.18 -7.31
N SER A 406 -10.35 14.38 -7.06
CA SER A 406 -11.31 13.28 -6.92
C SER A 406 -11.55 12.53 -8.23
N ARG A 407 -12.05 11.27 -8.15
CA ARG A 407 -12.46 10.51 -9.35
C ARG A 407 -13.54 11.22 -10.15
N HIS A 408 -14.46 11.85 -9.46
CA HIS A 408 -15.54 12.62 -10.12
C HIS A 408 -14.99 13.80 -10.94
N GLN A 409 -14.05 14.55 -10.39
CA GLN A 409 -13.36 15.62 -11.13
C GLN A 409 -12.61 15.08 -12.35
N ALA A 410 -11.87 13.96 -12.18
CA ALA A 410 -11.12 13.34 -13.27
C ALA A 410 -12.05 12.98 -14.47
N LEU A 411 -13.25 12.45 -14.21
CA LEU A 411 -14.25 12.15 -15.26
C LEU A 411 -14.72 13.35 -16.05
N HIS A 412 -14.69 14.56 -15.47
CA HIS A 412 -15.04 15.79 -16.18
C HIS A 412 -13.91 16.28 -17.10
N HIS A 413 -12.64 15.91 -16.78
CA HIS A 413 -11.47 16.39 -17.51
C HIS A 413 -11.01 15.43 -18.60
N TRP A 414 -11.20 14.11 -18.43
CA TRP A 414 -10.63 13.11 -19.35
C TRP A 414 -11.63 12.10 -19.85
N GLN A 415 -11.45 11.70 -21.12
CA GLN A 415 -12.15 10.57 -21.75
C GLN A 415 -11.19 9.37 -21.80
N GLY A 416 -11.62 8.20 -21.31
CA GLY A 416 -10.77 7.03 -21.21
C GLY A 416 -10.15 6.59 -22.54
N ARG A 417 -10.90 6.67 -23.66
CA ARG A 417 -10.37 6.33 -25.00
C ARG A 417 -9.24 7.27 -25.42
N GLN A 418 -9.36 8.56 -25.11
CA GLN A 418 -8.30 9.53 -25.39
C GLN A 418 -7.05 9.21 -24.57
N VAL A 419 -7.22 8.96 -23.26
CA VAL A 419 -6.09 8.57 -22.39
C VAL A 419 -5.39 7.32 -22.91
N VAL A 420 -6.12 6.29 -23.35
CA VAL A 420 -5.52 5.07 -23.93
C VAL A 420 -4.73 5.39 -25.18
N ASN A 421 -5.28 6.23 -26.09
CA ASN A 421 -4.59 6.61 -27.34
C ASN A 421 -3.33 7.43 -27.07
N ASP A 422 -3.40 8.39 -26.15
CA ASP A 422 -2.24 9.23 -25.77
C ASP A 422 -1.12 8.37 -25.16
N LEU A 423 -1.45 7.40 -24.32
CA LEU A 423 -0.49 6.48 -23.72
C LEU A 423 0.09 5.52 -24.77
N ALA A 424 -0.73 5.04 -25.71
CA ALA A 424 -0.25 4.22 -26.83
C ALA A 424 0.74 5.00 -27.72
N GLY A 425 0.49 6.30 -27.97
CA GLY A 425 1.43 7.19 -28.67
C GLY A 425 2.78 7.35 -27.94
N ARG A 426 2.81 7.13 -26.63
CA ARG A 426 4.02 7.11 -25.78
C ARG A 426 4.64 5.71 -25.64
N GLY A 427 4.12 4.70 -26.34
CA GLY A 427 4.60 3.32 -26.31
C GLY A 427 4.12 2.50 -25.11
N ILE A 428 3.08 2.94 -24.40
CA ILE A 428 2.50 2.26 -23.24
C ILE A 428 1.20 1.55 -23.68
N LEU A 429 1.16 0.23 -23.56
CA LEU A 429 0.00 -0.59 -23.92
C LEU A 429 -0.95 -0.74 -22.74
N ILE A 430 -2.13 -0.13 -22.85
CA ILE A 430 -3.18 -0.29 -21.83
C ILE A 430 -4.12 -1.44 -22.22
N ARG A 431 -4.44 -2.27 -21.23
CA ARG A 431 -5.51 -3.28 -21.31
C ARG A 431 -6.48 -3.05 -20.15
N CYS A 432 -7.71 -2.67 -20.47
CA CYS A 432 -8.74 -2.37 -19.48
C CYS A 432 -10.12 -2.84 -19.96
N ARG A 433 -10.99 -3.11 -19.01
CA ARG A 433 -12.42 -3.43 -19.28
C ARG A 433 -13.32 -2.21 -19.23
N SER A 434 -12.88 -1.14 -18.54
CA SER A 434 -13.70 0.05 -18.29
C SER A 434 -12.98 1.32 -18.75
N MET A 435 -13.47 1.95 -19.81
CA MET A 435 -13.00 3.26 -20.25
C MET A 435 -13.29 4.34 -19.20
N ARG A 436 -14.38 4.19 -18.44
CA ARG A 436 -14.67 5.06 -17.31
C ARG A 436 -13.59 4.92 -16.23
N GLY A 437 -13.20 3.69 -15.86
CA GLY A 437 -12.11 3.45 -14.90
C GLY A 437 -10.78 4.07 -15.34
N VAL A 438 -10.48 4.00 -16.65
CA VAL A 438 -9.27 4.67 -17.20
C VAL A 438 -9.35 6.19 -17.02
N ALA A 439 -10.49 6.82 -17.27
CA ALA A 439 -10.67 8.27 -17.10
C ALA A 439 -10.59 8.68 -15.61
N GLU A 440 -11.20 7.91 -14.70
CA GLU A 440 -11.12 8.14 -13.25
C GLU A 440 -9.69 8.11 -12.72
N GLU A 441 -8.82 7.31 -13.33
CA GLU A 441 -7.44 7.05 -12.92
C GLU A 441 -6.43 7.64 -13.93
N ALA A 442 -6.84 8.66 -14.70
CA ALA A 442 -5.97 9.34 -15.65
C ALA A 442 -4.66 9.86 -14.97
N PRO A 443 -3.50 9.84 -15.66
CA PRO A 443 -2.22 10.23 -15.05
C PRO A 443 -2.24 11.57 -14.33
N PHE A 444 -2.86 12.57 -14.91
CA PHE A 444 -2.93 13.92 -14.34
C PHE A 444 -3.92 14.08 -13.17
N ALA A 445 -4.64 13.02 -12.78
CA ALA A 445 -5.45 13.01 -11.55
C ALA A 445 -4.60 12.79 -10.29
N TYR A 446 -3.29 12.56 -10.47
CA TYR A 446 -2.33 12.27 -9.41
C TYR A 446 -1.28 13.40 -9.31
N LYS A 447 -0.64 13.50 -8.14
CA LYS A 447 0.53 14.35 -7.94
C LYS A 447 1.71 13.85 -8.79
N ASP A 448 2.72 14.69 -8.99
CA ASP A 448 3.97 14.22 -9.59
C ASP A 448 4.67 13.26 -8.62
N VAL A 449 4.72 12.00 -9.01
CA VAL A 449 5.35 10.95 -8.22
C VAL A 449 6.84 11.19 -8.00
N SER A 450 7.53 11.87 -8.96
CA SER A 450 8.95 12.21 -8.82
C SER A 450 9.15 13.21 -7.69
N ALA A 451 8.34 14.26 -7.62
CA ALA A 451 8.40 15.24 -6.54
C ALA A 451 8.09 14.60 -5.16
N VAL A 452 7.13 13.66 -5.12
CA VAL A 452 6.80 12.90 -3.90
C VAL A 452 7.98 12.04 -3.43
N VAL A 453 8.62 11.30 -4.35
CA VAL A 453 9.76 10.43 -4.06
C VAL A 453 11.00 11.26 -3.68
N ASP A 454 11.26 12.37 -4.36
CA ASP A 454 12.36 13.27 -4.05
C ASP A 454 12.21 13.87 -2.63
N ALA A 455 10.98 14.23 -2.24
CA ALA A 455 10.71 14.70 -0.88
C ALA A 455 10.90 13.59 0.17
N ALA A 456 10.50 12.35 -0.12
CA ALA A 456 10.68 11.22 0.78
C ALA A 456 12.16 10.84 0.97
N ASP A 457 12.95 10.87 -0.10
CA ASP A 457 14.40 10.63 -0.09
C ASP A 457 15.14 11.72 0.67
N ALA A 458 14.88 12.98 0.33
CA ALA A 458 15.53 14.13 0.95
C ALA A 458 15.15 14.31 2.44
N ALA A 459 13.94 13.90 2.84
CA ALA A 459 13.52 13.84 4.24
C ALA A 459 14.13 12.68 5.02
N GLY A 460 14.80 11.73 4.36
CA GLY A 460 15.39 10.54 5.00
C GLY A 460 14.39 9.41 5.31
N LEU A 461 13.16 9.47 4.78
CA LEU A 461 12.13 8.45 5.01
C LEU A 461 12.43 7.13 4.28
N ALA A 462 12.94 7.21 3.05
CA ALA A 462 13.41 6.07 2.28
C ALA A 462 14.32 6.53 1.16
N ARG A 463 15.37 5.77 0.86
CA ARG A 463 16.40 6.09 -0.15
C ARG A 463 15.96 5.68 -1.54
N LYS A 464 16.06 6.56 -2.51
CA LYS A 464 15.71 6.33 -3.91
C LYS A 464 16.72 5.39 -4.58
N ILE A 465 16.26 4.26 -5.14
CA ILE A 465 17.12 3.22 -5.74
C ILE A 465 16.94 3.13 -7.24
N ALA A 466 15.70 2.96 -7.73
CA ALA A 466 15.44 2.78 -9.14
C ALA A 466 14.14 3.47 -9.57
N LYS A 467 14.15 3.98 -10.82
CA LYS A 467 12.99 4.52 -11.52
C LYS A 467 12.50 3.53 -12.55
N LEU A 468 11.21 3.26 -12.55
CA LEU A 468 10.54 2.30 -13.40
C LEU A 468 9.60 3.03 -14.36
N ALA A 469 9.68 2.71 -15.67
CA ALA A 469 8.76 3.26 -16.67
C ALA A 469 7.80 2.19 -17.17
N PRO A 470 6.47 2.42 -17.17
CA PRO A 470 5.50 1.45 -17.62
C PRO A 470 5.62 1.23 -19.15
N VAL A 471 5.47 -0.03 -19.57
CA VAL A 471 5.37 -0.43 -20.98
C VAL A 471 4.06 -1.17 -21.29
N ILE A 472 3.50 -1.89 -20.28
CA ILE A 472 2.17 -2.49 -20.34
C ILE A 472 1.48 -2.19 -19.01
N CYS A 473 0.19 -1.84 -19.07
CA CYS A 473 -0.66 -1.70 -17.87
C CYS A 473 -1.97 -2.47 -18.07
N VAL A 474 -2.25 -3.43 -17.19
CA VAL A 474 -3.54 -4.11 -17.07
C VAL A 474 -4.32 -3.47 -15.93
N LYS A 475 -5.53 -3.01 -16.20
CA LYS A 475 -6.33 -2.22 -15.25
C LYS A 475 -7.82 -2.59 -15.32
N GLY A 476 -8.53 -2.46 -14.20
CA GLY A 476 -9.95 -2.74 -14.09
C GLY A 476 -10.87 -1.53 -14.23
#